data_848bbd159d8d8c250844f5e9f78591b8
#
_entry.id   848bbd159d8d8c250844f5e9f78591b8
#
_cell.length_a   1.000
_cell.length_b   1.000
_cell.length_c   1.000
_cell.angle_alpha   90.00
_cell.angle_beta   90.00
_cell.angle_gamma   90.00
#
_symmetry.space_group_name_H-M   'P 1'
#
loop_
_entity.id
_entity.type
_entity.pdbx_description
1 polymer ?
#
loop_
_entity_poly.entity_id
_entity_poly.type
_entity_poly.pdbx_seq_one_letter_code
_entity_poly.pdbx_strand_id
1 'polypeptide(L)'
;MKVSLKDLRGKEIESLELPSVFNTPFRPEIIKKVYVNVLSTKFQPQGRYPAAGEIVSAESRNTGQGIARIARARGEGFQRAGQAAGVAGVRSGRLTHPPVSWKKNYKKINKKEKQLGFCSAIAATSNKDIIEKRGHNIGKISAFPILVANDLEKITKTAELRKTLLSLGLEDDLKRSTNIVRVPSGKSRLRGRKKHAALSCLIVVSKDSPVSKLKKSLPGVSVVSVENLSIMDLVPGTKPVRLTIYTKNAIDSMNTINTVWSKIQTMVK
;
A
#
# COMPACT_ATOMS: atom_id res chain seq x y z
N MET A 1 27.00 4.76 -7.42
CA MET A 1 26.92 3.31 -7.09
C MET A 1 26.79 2.56 -8.40
N LYS A 2 27.70 1.57 -8.67
CA LYS A 2 27.68 0.76 -9.90
C LYS A 2 27.03 -0.59 -9.58
N VAL A 3 26.15 -1.07 -10.46
CA VAL A 3 25.45 -2.34 -10.31
C VAL A 3 25.47 -3.09 -11.64
N SER A 4 25.64 -4.41 -11.60
CA SER A 4 25.66 -5.26 -12.80
C SER A 4 24.27 -5.37 -13.44
N LEU A 5 24.20 -5.14 -14.75
CA LEU A 5 23.03 -5.41 -15.59
C LEU A 5 23.02 -6.89 -15.97
N LYS A 6 21.91 -7.58 -15.75
CA LYS A 6 21.74 -9.01 -16.05
C LYS A 6 20.85 -9.21 -17.27
N ASP A 7 21.18 -10.27 -18.03
CA ASP A 7 20.31 -10.79 -19.08
C ASP A 7 19.14 -11.58 -18.49
N LEU A 8 18.20 -11.99 -19.33
CA LEU A 8 17.08 -12.88 -18.98
C LEU A 8 17.54 -14.23 -18.40
N ARG A 9 18.75 -14.64 -18.72
CA ARG A 9 19.40 -15.87 -18.22
C ARG A 9 20.19 -15.68 -16.92
N GLY A 10 20.20 -14.47 -16.36
CA GLY A 10 20.94 -14.16 -15.14
C GLY A 10 22.43 -13.90 -15.32
N LYS A 11 22.96 -13.89 -16.57
CA LYS A 11 24.35 -13.54 -16.86
C LYS A 11 24.55 -12.03 -16.81
N GLU A 12 25.69 -11.60 -16.31
CA GLU A 12 26.08 -10.19 -16.28
C GLU A 12 26.56 -9.74 -17.67
N ILE A 13 26.02 -8.60 -18.15
CA ILE A 13 26.34 -8.03 -19.46
C ILE A 13 27.28 -6.85 -19.29
N GLU A 14 26.87 -5.86 -18.50
CA GLU A 14 27.58 -4.59 -18.28
C GLU A 14 27.32 -4.06 -16.87
N SER A 15 28.12 -3.10 -16.41
CA SER A 15 27.87 -2.38 -15.16
C SER A 15 27.30 -1.00 -15.46
N LEU A 16 26.14 -0.69 -14.83
CA LEU A 16 25.48 0.61 -14.98
C LEU A 16 25.64 1.45 -13.72
N GLU A 17 25.78 2.76 -13.90
CA GLU A 17 25.72 3.72 -12.82
C GLU A 17 24.26 4.04 -12.48
N LEU A 18 23.94 3.88 -11.19
CA LEU A 18 22.59 4.20 -10.70
C LEU A 18 22.38 5.72 -10.62
N PRO A 19 21.15 6.19 -10.88
CA PRO A 19 20.77 7.57 -10.64
C PRO A 19 21.08 8.01 -9.21
N SER A 20 21.33 9.29 -9.05
CA SER A 20 21.64 9.90 -7.76
C SER A 20 20.52 9.77 -6.71
N VAL A 21 19.30 9.45 -7.13
CA VAL A 21 18.17 9.10 -6.23
C VAL A 21 18.51 7.96 -5.29
N PHE A 22 19.31 6.99 -5.72
CA PHE A 22 19.75 5.85 -4.90
C PHE A 22 20.72 6.23 -3.78
N ASN A 23 21.29 7.44 -3.81
CA ASN A 23 22.17 7.96 -2.75
C ASN A 23 21.38 8.64 -1.62
N THR A 24 20.03 8.69 -1.71
CA THR A 24 19.18 9.32 -0.68
C THR A 24 19.25 8.51 0.63
N PRO A 25 19.40 9.16 1.79
CA PRO A 25 19.43 8.45 3.07
C PRO A 25 18.10 7.76 3.37
N PHE A 26 18.16 6.61 4.03
CA PHE A 26 16.97 5.85 4.43
C PHE A 26 16.28 6.52 5.61
N ARG A 27 15.06 7.03 5.41
CA ARG A 27 14.24 7.76 6.39
C ARG A 27 12.88 7.04 6.59
N PRO A 28 12.81 6.01 7.43
CA PRO A 28 11.59 5.20 7.62
C PRO A 28 10.41 6.00 8.16
N GLU A 29 10.66 7.04 8.97
CA GLU A 29 9.64 7.91 9.53
C GLU A 29 8.90 8.70 8.45
N ILE A 30 9.63 9.25 7.47
CA ILE A 30 9.07 10.00 6.35
C ILE A 30 8.32 9.05 5.41
N ILE A 31 8.91 7.90 5.10
CA ILE A 31 8.27 6.85 4.29
C ILE A 31 6.91 6.46 4.89
N LYS A 32 6.86 6.22 6.21
CA LYS A 32 5.61 5.89 6.92
C LYS A 32 4.58 7.01 6.81
N LYS A 33 4.99 8.26 6.99
CA LYS A 33 4.11 9.43 6.89
C LYS A 33 3.51 9.56 5.49
N VAL A 34 4.35 9.45 4.45
CA VAL A 34 3.91 9.47 3.03
C VAL A 34 2.99 8.29 2.71
N TYR A 35 3.33 7.10 3.18
CA TYR A 35 2.48 5.91 2.97
C TYR A 35 1.08 6.11 3.56
N VAL A 36 0.97 6.59 4.80
CA VAL A 36 -0.31 6.85 5.45
C VAL A 36 -1.12 7.91 4.71
N ASN A 37 -0.45 8.95 4.19
CA ASN A 37 -1.09 9.96 3.35
C ASN A 37 -1.70 9.33 2.08
N VAL A 38 -0.90 8.58 1.31
CA VAL A 38 -1.36 7.94 0.07
C VAL A 38 -2.43 6.89 0.36
N LEU A 39 -2.31 6.12 1.45
CA LEU A 39 -3.32 5.15 1.85
C LEU A 39 -4.64 5.82 2.20
N SER A 40 -4.62 6.98 2.85
CA SER A 40 -5.83 7.70 3.26
C SER A 40 -6.72 8.12 2.10
N THR A 41 -6.16 8.32 0.90
CA THR A 41 -6.94 8.66 -0.31
C THR A 41 -7.74 7.46 -0.86
N LYS A 42 -7.36 6.23 -0.49
CA LYS A 42 -8.05 5.01 -0.92
C LYS A 42 -9.23 4.61 -0.03
N PHE A 43 -9.38 5.26 1.12
CA PHE A 43 -10.51 4.98 2.01
C PHE A 43 -11.79 5.63 1.49
N GLN A 44 -12.80 4.81 1.27
CA GLN A 44 -14.13 5.29 0.94
C GLN A 44 -14.73 5.98 2.17
N PRO A 45 -15.27 7.21 2.03
CA PRO A 45 -16.04 7.85 3.08
C PRO A 45 -17.20 6.95 3.54
N GLN A 46 -17.34 6.83 4.85
CA GLN A 46 -18.42 6.05 5.48
C GLN A 46 -19.42 7.01 6.07
N GLY A 47 -20.69 6.72 5.87
CA GLY A 47 -21.77 7.50 6.43
C GLY A 47 -22.90 6.61 6.93
N ARG A 48 -23.73 7.17 7.79
CA ARG A 48 -25.01 6.61 8.19
C ARG A 48 -26.08 7.69 8.07
N TYR A 49 -27.33 7.29 8.19
CA TYR A 49 -28.41 8.25 8.30
C TYR A 49 -28.18 9.16 9.53
N PRO A 50 -28.04 10.48 9.36
CA PRO A 50 -27.63 11.38 10.45
C PRO A 50 -28.55 11.32 11.66
N ALA A 51 -29.85 11.29 11.41
CA ALA A 51 -30.89 11.28 12.45
C ALA A 51 -31.24 9.87 12.98
N ALA A 52 -30.48 8.84 12.61
CA ALA A 52 -30.73 7.48 13.09
C ALA A 52 -30.62 7.38 14.62
N GLY A 53 -31.68 6.93 15.26
CA GLY A 53 -31.80 6.85 16.71
C GLY A 53 -32.22 8.16 17.38
N GLU A 54 -32.37 9.26 16.61
CA GLU A 54 -32.88 10.56 17.08
C GLU A 54 -34.33 10.77 16.70
N ILE A 55 -34.75 10.26 15.53
CA ILE A 55 -36.15 10.30 15.06
C ILE A 55 -36.97 9.28 15.84
N VAL A 56 -37.18 9.56 17.10
CA VAL A 56 -38.06 8.78 17.98
C VAL A 56 -38.89 9.74 18.77
N SER A 57 -40.21 9.48 18.82
CA SER A 57 -41.10 10.27 19.68
C SER A 57 -40.77 9.95 21.15
N ALA A 58 -39.93 10.80 21.74
CA ALA A 58 -39.44 10.65 23.10
C ALA A 58 -39.55 11.95 23.86
N GLU A 59 -39.95 11.90 25.11
CA GLU A 59 -40.16 13.04 25.97
C GLU A 59 -39.63 12.78 27.37
N SER A 60 -39.04 13.80 27.96
CA SER A 60 -38.60 13.74 29.35
C SER A 60 -39.86 13.77 30.27
N ARG A 61 -39.87 12.89 31.28
CA ARG A 61 -40.89 12.96 32.32
C ARG A 61 -40.55 14.05 33.34
N ASN A 62 -41.58 14.72 33.84
CA ASN A 62 -41.45 15.76 34.82
C ASN A 62 -40.87 15.25 36.15
N THR A 63 -40.47 16.18 37.03
CA THR A 63 -40.01 15.90 38.39
C THR A 63 -41.10 15.26 39.26
N GLY A 64 -40.71 14.57 40.29
CA GLY A 64 -41.65 13.99 41.27
C GLY A 64 -42.13 12.57 40.95
N GLN A 65 -41.71 11.95 39.86
CA GLN A 65 -42.12 10.59 39.47
C GLN A 65 -41.13 9.48 39.90
N GLY A 66 -40.11 9.80 40.68
CA GLY A 66 -39.13 8.81 41.15
C GLY A 66 -38.24 8.15 40.07
N ILE A 67 -38.30 8.63 38.84
CA ILE A 67 -37.53 8.10 37.71
C ILE A 67 -36.64 9.16 37.10
N ALA A 68 -35.51 8.73 36.47
CA ALA A 68 -34.58 9.63 35.80
C ALA A 68 -35.26 10.49 34.73
N ARG A 69 -34.92 11.76 34.65
CA ARG A 69 -35.46 12.76 33.69
C ARG A 69 -34.94 12.61 32.26
N ILE A 70 -34.52 11.42 31.87
CA ILE A 70 -34.07 11.15 30.52
C ILE A 70 -35.29 11.05 29.58
N ALA A 71 -35.14 11.45 28.33
CA ALA A 71 -36.19 11.29 27.34
C ALA A 71 -36.55 9.81 27.15
N ARG A 72 -37.85 9.50 27.21
CA ARG A 72 -38.40 8.16 27.13
C ARG A 72 -39.39 8.06 25.99
N ALA A 73 -39.45 6.89 25.34
CA ALA A 73 -40.36 6.65 24.24
C ALA A 73 -41.84 6.79 24.71
N ARG A 74 -42.62 7.55 23.94
CA ARG A 74 -44.04 7.74 24.15
C ARG A 74 -44.83 6.53 23.69
N GLY A 75 -46.06 6.39 24.18
CA GLY A 75 -46.96 5.33 23.84
C GLY A 75 -46.94 4.17 24.83
N GLU A 76 -47.95 3.29 24.70
CA GLU A 76 -48.16 2.13 25.54
C GLU A 76 -48.35 0.89 24.64
N GLY A 77 -48.24 -0.30 25.21
CA GLY A 77 -48.50 -1.53 24.49
C GLY A 77 -47.42 -2.08 23.58
N PHE A 78 -46.24 -1.45 23.50
CA PHE A 78 -45.11 -1.96 22.74
C PHE A 78 -43.88 -2.18 23.64
N GLN A 79 -43.01 -3.12 23.26
CA GLN A 79 -41.90 -3.61 24.08
C GLN A 79 -40.93 -2.49 24.58
N ARG A 80 -40.84 -1.36 23.92
CA ARG A 80 -39.96 -0.24 24.26
C ARG A 80 -40.68 0.95 24.91
N ALA A 81 -41.97 0.82 25.21
CA ALA A 81 -42.74 1.86 25.87
C ALA A 81 -42.06 2.28 27.20
N GLY A 82 -41.95 3.56 27.45
CA GLY A 82 -41.32 4.09 28.65
C GLY A 82 -39.81 3.88 28.79
N GLN A 83 -39.14 3.20 27.86
CA GLN A 83 -37.66 3.08 27.87
C GLN A 83 -36.99 4.36 27.36
N ALA A 84 -35.77 4.63 27.83
CA ALA A 84 -35.00 5.76 27.37
C ALA A 84 -34.74 5.69 25.83
N ALA A 85 -35.02 6.76 25.12
CA ALA A 85 -34.93 6.82 23.67
C ALA A 85 -34.48 8.21 23.19
N GLY A 86 -33.94 8.29 21.97
CA GLY A 86 -33.50 9.55 21.36
C GLY A 86 -32.23 10.18 21.96
N VAL A 87 -31.65 9.59 22.97
CA VAL A 87 -30.50 10.13 23.71
C VAL A 87 -29.25 9.31 23.44
N ALA A 88 -28.08 9.93 23.58
CA ALA A 88 -26.81 9.21 23.47
C ALA A 88 -26.61 8.28 24.69
N GLY A 89 -25.97 7.13 24.46
CA GLY A 89 -25.64 6.17 25.52
C GLY A 89 -26.73 5.19 25.89
N VAL A 90 -27.97 5.35 25.40
CA VAL A 90 -29.07 4.40 25.63
C VAL A 90 -29.11 3.37 24.50
N ARG A 91 -29.75 2.21 24.80
CA ARG A 91 -29.96 1.14 23.81
C ARG A 91 -30.77 1.66 22.62
N SER A 92 -30.22 1.50 21.41
CA SER A 92 -30.78 2.05 20.16
C SER A 92 -30.96 3.58 20.13
N GLY A 93 -30.28 4.31 20.98
CA GLY A 93 -30.21 5.77 20.94
C GLY A 93 -29.34 6.29 19.81
N ARG A 94 -29.25 7.62 19.70
CA ARG A 94 -28.39 8.27 18.72
C ARG A 94 -26.92 8.10 19.06
N LEU A 95 -26.05 8.10 18.03
CA LEU A 95 -24.61 8.24 18.22
C LEU A 95 -24.26 9.72 18.43
N THR A 96 -23.40 10.02 19.40
CA THR A 96 -22.96 11.38 19.68
C THR A 96 -22.20 12.01 18.50
N HIS A 97 -21.31 11.23 17.86
CA HIS A 97 -20.54 11.64 16.69
C HIS A 97 -20.62 10.58 15.59
N PRO A 98 -21.74 10.55 14.82
CA PRO A 98 -21.94 9.53 13.80
C PRO A 98 -20.93 9.75 12.64
N PRO A 99 -20.54 8.68 11.94
CA PRO A 99 -19.78 8.82 10.73
C PRO A 99 -20.64 9.50 9.66
N VAL A 100 -20.06 10.51 8.98
CA VAL A 100 -20.73 11.26 7.92
C VAL A 100 -19.98 11.13 6.61
N SER A 101 -20.72 10.99 5.50
CA SER A 101 -20.16 10.73 4.17
C SER A 101 -19.32 11.89 3.62
N TRP A 102 -19.59 13.11 4.02
CA TRP A 102 -18.85 14.32 3.60
C TRP A 102 -17.56 14.56 4.38
N LYS A 103 -17.25 13.74 5.39
CA LYS A 103 -16.00 13.87 6.17
C LYS A 103 -14.80 13.57 5.28
N LYS A 104 -13.89 14.54 5.20
CA LYS A 104 -12.62 14.38 4.45
C LYS A 104 -11.68 13.45 5.20
N ASN A 105 -11.41 12.27 4.65
CA ASN A 105 -10.57 11.24 5.27
C ASN A 105 -9.09 11.35 4.89
N TYR A 106 -8.77 12.08 3.80
CA TYR A 106 -7.40 12.20 3.35
C TYR A 106 -6.56 13.10 4.27
N LYS A 107 -5.32 12.70 4.47
CA LYS A 107 -4.32 13.47 5.24
C LYS A 107 -3.48 14.31 4.29
N LYS A 108 -3.27 15.56 4.61
CA LYS A 108 -2.38 16.45 3.83
C LYS A 108 -0.92 16.19 4.20
N ILE A 109 -0.02 16.35 3.22
CA ILE A 109 1.44 16.30 3.37
C ILE A 109 2.07 17.30 2.41
N ASN A 110 3.21 17.86 2.76
CA ASN A 110 3.95 18.79 1.93
C ASN A 110 4.54 18.08 0.69
N LYS A 111 4.54 18.74 -0.46
CA LYS A 111 5.06 18.16 -1.72
C LYS A 111 6.51 17.69 -1.59
N LYS A 112 7.41 18.53 -1.03
CA LYS A 112 8.83 18.21 -0.81
C LYS A 112 9.01 16.98 0.09
N GLU A 113 8.24 16.91 1.18
CA GLU A 113 8.27 15.78 2.11
C GLU A 113 7.79 14.48 1.46
N LYS A 114 6.71 14.55 0.63
CA LYS A 114 6.23 13.41 -0.16
C LYS A 114 7.30 12.92 -1.12
N GLN A 115 7.99 13.82 -1.81
CA GLN A 115 9.07 13.51 -2.74
C GLN A 115 10.24 12.85 -2.03
N LEU A 116 10.72 13.44 -0.92
CA LEU A 116 11.82 12.89 -0.14
C LEU A 116 11.50 11.48 0.38
N GLY A 117 10.28 11.23 0.86
CA GLY A 117 9.88 9.90 1.29
C GLY A 117 9.86 8.86 0.16
N PHE A 118 9.51 9.29 -1.04
CA PHE A 118 9.53 8.41 -2.22
C PHE A 118 10.97 8.12 -2.68
N CYS A 119 11.86 9.15 -2.74
CA CYS A 119 13.28 8.96 -3.03
C CYS A 119 13.95 8.03 -2.03
N SER A 120 13.71 8.23 -0.75
CA SER A 120 14.22 7.38 0.32
C SER A 120 13.72 5.92 0.19
N ALA A 121 12.49 5.71 -0.27
CA ALA A 121 11.97 4.38 -0.53
C ALA A 121 12.64 3.70 -1.72
N ILE A 122 12.96 4.43 -2.80
CA ILE A 122 13.73 3.90 -3.93
C ILE A 122 15.17 3.59 -3.52
N ALA A 123 15.83 4.50 -2.83
CA ALA A 123 17.19 4.28 -2.35
C ALA A 123 17.30 3.03 -1.46
N ALA A 124 16.31 2.80 -0.62
CA ALA A 124 16.28 1.62 0.24
C ALA A 124 16.19 0.29 -0.52
N THR A 125 15.77 0.28 -1.80
CA THR A 125 15.77 -0.94 -2.64
C THR A 125 17.16 -1.43 -3.00
N SER A 126 18.19 -0.63 -2.82
CA SER A 126 19.60 -1.02 -3.00
C SER A 126 20.20 -1.69 -1.75
N ASN A 127 19.52 -1.65 -0.62
CA ASN A 127 20.06 -2.10 0.65
C ASN A 127 19.59 -3.51 0.99
N LYS A 128 20.51 -4.47 0.98
CA LYS A 128 20.24 -5.89 1.24
C LYS A 128 19.59 -6.12 2.59
N ASP A 129 20.15 -5.52 3.65
CA ASP A 129 19.67 -5.72 5.03
C ASP A 129 18.21 -5.29 5.22
N ILE A 130 17.80 -4.23 4.52
CA ILE A 130 16.44 -3.73 4.58
C ILE A 130 15.47 -4.71 3.91
N ILE A 131 15.88 -5.31 2.80
CA ILE A 131 15.06 -6.29 2.06
C ILE A 131 14.94 -7.59 2.87
N GLU A 132 16.02 -8.05 3.51
CA GLU A 132 16.01 -9.21 4.40
C GLU A 132 15.11 -9.00 5.61
N LYS A 133 15.20 -7.82 6.27
CA LYS A 133 14.32 -7.46 7.41
C LYS A 133 12.83 -7.49 7.04
N ARG A 134 12.48 -7.33 5.77
CA ARG A 134 11.12 -7.52 5.30
C ARG A 134 10.70 -8.99 5.26
N GLY A 135 11.64 -9.92 5.18
CA GLY A 135 11.41 -11.36 5.08
C GLY A 135 11.41 -11.88 3.64
N HIS A 136 12.16 -11.25 2.74
CA HIS A 136 12.46 -11.81 1.43
C HIS A 136 13.60 -12.81 1.52
N ASN A 137 13.49 -13.94 0.80
CA ASN A 137 14.56 -14.94 0.69
C ASN A 137 15.48 -14.54 -0.47
N ILE A 138 16.63 -13.94 -0.15
CA ILE A 138 17.54 -13.33 -1.13
C ILE A 138 18.92 -13.98 -1.17
N GLY A 139 19.12 -15.15 -0.56
CA GLY A 139 20.43 -15.80 -0.44
C GLY A 139 21.17 -16.06 -1.75
N LYS A 140 20.45 -16.23 -2.86
CA LYS A 140 21.01 -16.50 -4.20
C LYS A 140 21.25 -15.25 -5.04
N ILE A 141 20.94 -14.05 -4.51
CA ILE A 141 21.03 -12.79 -5.26
C ILE A 141 22.28 -12.04 -4.85
N SER A 142 23.13 -11.73 -5.84
CA SER A 142 24.46 -11.12 -5.62
C SER A 142 24.42 -9.60 -5.47
N ALA A 143 23.56 -8.91 -6.24
CA ALA A 143 23.57 -7.44 -6.32
C ALA A 143 22.17 -6.83 -6.17
N PHE A 144 22.10 -5.67 -5.51
CA PHE A 144 20.89 -4.90 -5.30
C PHE A 144 21.09 -3.43 -5.69
N PRO A 145 20.08 -2.79 -6.33
CA PRO A 145 18.85 -3.40 -6.85
C PRO A 145 19.14 -4.33 -8.03
N ILE A 146 18.23 -5.24 -8.36
CA ILE A 146 18.39 -6.14 -9.51
C ILE A 146 18.10 -5.35 -10.78
N LEU A 147 19.09 -5.27 -11.68
CA LEU A 147 18.94 -4.65 -13.00
C LEU A 147 18.85 -5.73 -14.08
N VAL A 148 17.90 -5.57 -14.99
CA VAL A 148 17.65 -6.53 -16.09
C VAL A 148 17.57 -5.80 -17.43
N ALA A 149 18.02 -6.47 -18.49
CA ALA A 149 17.96 -5.96 -19.85
C ALA A 149 16.54 -5.65 -20.31
N ASN A 150 16.38 -4.79 -21.31
CA ASN A 150 15.11 -4.34 -21.81
C ASN A 150 14.24 -5.43 -22.42
N ASP A 151 14.80 -6.58 -22.77
CA ASP A 151 14.07 -7.72 -23.31
C ASP A 151 13.04 -8.28 -22.33
N LEU A 152 13.19 -8.03 -21.03
CA LEU A 152 12.17 -8.34 -20.03
C LEU A 152 10.82 -7.66 -20.36
N GLU A 153 10.84 -6.45 -20.91
CA GLU A 153 9.62 -5.68 -21.24
C GLU A 153 8.81 -6.30 -22.38
N LYS A 154 9.47 -7.09 -23.26
CA LYS A 154 8.86 -7.74 -24.42
C LYS A 154 8.13 -9.03 -24.09
N ILE A 155 8.33 -9.60 -22.91
CA ILE A 155 7.74 -10.89 -22.51
C ILE A 155 6.22 -10.78 -22.44
N THR A 156 5.53 -11.70 -23.12
CA THR A 156 4.06 -11.79 -23.15
C THR A 156 3.53 -13.00 -22.39
N LYS A 157 4.35 -14.06 -22.20
CA LYS A 157 3.95 -15.31 -21.57
C LYS A 157 4.39 -15.40 -20.12
N THR A 158 3.49 -15.87 -19.25
CA THR A 158 3.76 -16.06 -17.82
C THR A 158 4.83 -17.12 -17.55
N ALA A 159 4.90 -18.16 -18.39
CA ALA A 159 5.91 -19.21 -18.29
C ALA A 159 7.33 -18.66 -18.52
N GLU A 160 7.50 -17.79 -19.51
CA GLU A 160 8.79 -17.14 -19.81
C GLU A 160 9.19 -16.21 -18.65
N LEU A 161 8.26 -15.38 -18.15
CA LEU A 161 8.50 -14.52 -16.99
C LEU A 161 8.93 -15.35 -15.76
N ARG A 162 8.28 -16.47 -15.51
CA ARG A 162 8.67 -17.37 -14.41
C ARG A 162 10.07 -17.93 -14.61
N LYS A 163 10.42 -18.38 -15.81
CA LYS A 163 11.78 -18.88 -16.13
C LYS A 163 12.84 -17.80 -15.88
N THR A 164 12.61 -16.56 -16.32
CA THR A 164 13.54 -15.45 -16.11
C THR A 164 13.70 -15.09 -14.63
N LEU A 165 12.62 -15.12 -13.84
CA LEU A 165 12.73 -14.87 -12.40
C LEU A 165 13.49 -16.01 -11.68
N LEU A 166 13.36 -17.24 -12.12
CA LEU A 166 14.14 -18.37 -11.59
C LEU A 166 15.63 -18.22 -11.92
N SER A 167 15.98 -17.86 -13.15
CA SER A 167 17.38 -17.66 -13.56
C SER A 167 18.05 -16.47 -12.85
N LEU A 168 17.26 -15.45 -12.41
CA LEU A 168 17.74 -14.34 -11.59
C LEU A 168 17.93 -14.70 -10.10
N GLY A 169 17.65 -15.93 -9.69
CA GLY A 169 17.84 -16.41 -8.32
C GLY A 169 16.67 -16.13 -7.36
N LEU A 170 15.47 -15.81 -7.89
CA LEU A 170 14.28 -15.52 -7.07
C LEU A 170 13.43 -16.74 -6.72
N GLU A 171 13.93 -17.96 -6.96
CA GLU A 171 13.19 -19.19 -6.74
C GLU A 171 12.62 -19.32 -5.33
N ASP A 172 13.47 -19.08 -4.33
CA ASP A 172 13.10 -19.26 -2.91
C ASP A 172 12.08 -18.21 -2.46
N ASP A 173 12.17 -16.98 -2.98
CA ASP A 173 11.18 -15.93 -2.68
C ASP A 173 9.83 -16.18 -3.37
N LEU A 174 9.83 -16.71 -4.58
CA LEU A 174 8.60 -17.13 -5.27
C LEU A 174 7.92 -18.31 -4.56
N LYS A 175 8.69 -19.31 -4.12
CA LYS A 175 8.17 -20.42 -3.29
C LYS A 175 7.54 -19.89 -1.99
N ARG A 176 8.23 -18.97 -1.30
CA ARG A 176 7.71 -18.31 -0.11
C ARG A 176 6.37 -17.62 -0.37
N SER A 177 6.26 -16.84 -1.45
CA SER A 177 5.03 -16.11 -1.78
C SER A 177 3.86 -17.04 -2.14
N THR A 178 4.14 -18.19 -2.71
CA THR A 178 3.14 -19.21 -3.06
C THR A 178 2.65 -19.96 -1.83
N ASN A 179 3.56 -20.30 -0.91
CA ASN A 179 3.24 -21.09 0.28
C ASN A 179 2.54 -20.26 1.36
N ILE A 180 2.87 -18.97 1.50
CA ILE A 180 2.26 -18.09 2.50
C ILE A 180 0.98 -17.47 1.95
N VAL A 181 -0.09 -18.25 1.93
CA VAL A 181 -1.43 -17.78 1.58
C VAL A 181 -2.33 -17.89 2.81
N ARG A 182 -2.75 -16.74 3.35
CA ARG A 182 -3.71 -16.70 4.44
C ARG A 182 -5.12 -16.50 3.90
N VAL A 183 -6.03 -17.36 4.32
CA VAL A 183 -7.46 -17.23 4.04
C VAL A 183 -8.13 -16.59 5.27
N PRO A 184 -8.61 -15.35 5.18
CA PRO A 184 -9.33 -14.73 6.28
C PRO A 184 -10.70 -15.38 6.49
N SER A 185 -11.19 -15.38 7.74
CA SER A 185 -12.51 -15.89 8.13
C SER A 185 -13.50 -14.76 8.40
N GLY A 186 -14.77 -15.10 8.62
CA GLY A 186 -15.83 -14.21 9.06
C GLY A 186 -16.12 -13.05 8.11
N LYS A 187 -16.43 -11.89 8.65
CA LYS A 187 -16.86 -10.69 7.89
C LYS A 187 -15.84 -10.24 6.82
N SER A 188 -14.56 -10.48 7.03
CA SER A 188 -13.53 -10.12 6.07
C SER A 188 -13.70 -10.89 4.76
N ARG A 189 -13.96 -12.20 4.84
CA ARG A 189 -14.22 -13.07 3.69
C ARG A 189 -15.52 -12.70 2.97
N LEU A 190 -16.58 -12.40 3.73
CA LEU A 190 -17.87 -11.96 3.19
C LEU A 190 -17.76 -10.65 2.40
N ARG A 191 -16.87 -9.75 2.82
CA ARG A 191 -16.59 -8.48 2.13
C ARG A 191 -15.61 -8.61 0.95
N GLY A 192 -15.47 -9.78 0.36
CA GLY A 192 -14.66 -10.03 -0.84
C GLY A 192 -13.16 -10.18 -0.60
N ARG A 193 -12.67 -10.15 0.65
CA ARG A 193 -11.25 -10.35 0.98
C ARG A 193 -10.93 -11.83 1.14
N LYS A 194 -10.96 -12.56 0.02
CA LYS A 194 -10.87 -14.03 0.05
C LYS A 194 -9.51 -14.58 0.39
N LYS A 195 -8.42 -13.93 -0.04
CA LYS A 195 -7.04 -14.40 0.15
C LYS A 195 -6.08 -13.25 0.39
N HIS A 196 -5.09 -13.47 1.24
CA HIS A 196 -3.91 -12.62 1.41
C HIS A 196 -2.68 -13.45 1.12
N ALA A 197 -2.00 -13.17 0.00
CA ALA A 197 -0.73 -13.79 -0.35
C ALA A 197 0.44 -12.91 0.10
N ALA A 198 1.57 -13.52 0.41
CA ALA A 198 2.80 -12.80 0.64
C ALA A 198 3.25 -12.11 -0.66
N LEU A 199 3.80 -10.89 -0.53
CA LEU A 199 4.35 -10.17 -1.68
C LEU A 199 5.77 -10.64 -1.94
N SER A 200 6.08 -10.93 -3.22
CA SER A 200 7.39 -11.21 -3.76
C SER A 200 7.94 -9.96 -4.48
N CYS A 201 8.66 -10.11 -5.55
CA CYS A 201 9.32 -9.03 -6.25
C CYS A 201 8.35 -8.03 -6.91
N LEU A 202 8.82 -6.79 -7.03
CA LEU A 202 8.21 -5.73 -7.83
C LEU A 202 9.08 -5.54 -9.09
N ILE A 203 8.48 -5.58 -10.25
CA ILE A 203 9.15 -5.30 -11.53
C ILE A 203 8.76 -3.89 -11.95
N VAL A 204 9.75 -3.04 -12.16
CA VAL A 204 9.57 -1.66 -12.60
C VAL A 204 10.03 -1.55 -14.04
N VAL A 205 9.13 -1.13 -14.92
CA VAL A 205 9.34 -0.97 -16.37
C VAL A 205 9.19 0.50 -16.77
N SER A 206 9.74 0.90 -17.90
CA SER A 206 9.74 2.32 -18.31
C SER A 206 8.33 2.84 -18.59
N LYS A 207 7.59 2.16 -19.46
CA LYS A 207 6.22 2.48 -19.87
C LYS A 207 5.34 1.23 -19.79
N ASP A 208 4.08 1.39 -20.12
CA ASP A 208 3.17 0.26 -20.27
C ASP A 208 3.64 -0.64 -21.43
N SER A 209 4.23 -1.75 -21.03
CA SER A 209 4.83 -2.76 -21.90
C SER A 209 3.99 -4.05 -21.88
N PRO A 210 4.19 -5.01 -22.81
CA PRO A 210 3.51 -6.29 -22.79
C PRO A 210 3.56 -7.02 -21.44
N VAL A 211 4.68 -6.92 -20.70
CA VAL A 211 4.84 -7.48 -19.35
C VAL A 211 3.85 -6.88 -18.35
N SER A 212 3.39 -5.65 -18.55
CA SER A 212 2.39 -5.02 -17.67
C SER A 212 1.06 -5.77 -17.67
N LYS A 213 0.72 -6.49 -18.76
CA LYS A 213 -0.46 -7.37 -18.85
C LYS A 213 -0.34 -8.60 -17.95
N LEU A 214 0.89 -9.02 -17.64
CA LEU A 214 1.18 -10.14 -16.73
C LEU A 214 1.11 -9.74 -15.25
N LYS A 215 0.71 -8.51 -14.95
CA LYS A 215 0.46 -8.02 -13.60
C LYS A 215 -0.46 -8.98 -12.85
N LYS A 216 -0.01 -9.50 -11.72
CA LYS A 216 -0.72 -10.48 -10.86
C LYS A 216 -0.85 -11.91 -11.42
N SER A 217 -0.24 -12.26 -12.53
CA SER A 217 -0.25 -13.64 -13.05
C SER A 217 0.53 -14.60 -12.17
N LEU A 218 1.62 -14.14 -11.57
CA LEU A 218 2.40 -14.91 -10.62
C LEU A 218 2.09 -14.45 -9.17
N PRO A 219 1.95 -15.40 -8.22
CA PRO A 219 1.68 -15.05 -6.83
C PRO A 219 2.74 -14.12 -6.26
N GLY A 220 2.29 -13.00 -5.69
CA GLY A 220 3.16 -12.03 -5.06
C GLY A 220 3.98 -11.13 -5.99
N VAL A 221 4.05 -11.38 -7.29
CA VAL A 221 4.75 -10.55 -8.28
C VAL A 221 3.84 -9.41 -8.74
N SER A 222 4.40 -8.21 -8.85
CA SER A 222 3.70 -7.06 -9.42
C SER A 222 4.57 -6.39 -10.47
N VAL A 223 3.97 -5.89 -11.54
CA VAL A 223 4.63 -5.12 -12.58
C VAL A 223 4.03 -3.71 -12.59
N VAL A 224 4.85 -2.69 -12.58
CA VAL A 224 4.42 -1.28 -12.53
C VAL A 224 5.34 -0.44 -13.42
N SER A 225 4.78 0.50 -14.19
CA SER A 225 5.56 1.46 -14.94
C SER A 225 6.13 2.56 -14.02
N VAL A 226 7.25 3.17 -14.40
CA VAL A 226 7.90 4.25 -13.62
C VAL A 226 6.92 5.40 -13.34
N GLU A 227 6.09 5.76 -14.31
CA GLU A 227 5.12 6.84 -14.17
C GLU A 227 4.05 6.54 -13.10
N ASN A 228 3.62 5.28 -13.00
CA ASN A 228 2.57 4.83 -12.08
C ASN A 228 3.13 4.29 -10.75
N LEU A 229 4.46 4.34 -10.56
CA LEU A 229 5.10 3.81 -9.37
C LEU A 229 4.69 4.58 -8.12
N SER A 230 4.08 3.89 -7.18
CA SER A 230 3.62 4.45 -5.91
C SER A 230 4.46 3.95 -4.73
N ILE A 231 4.53 4.74 -3.68
CA ILE A 231 5.14 4.32 -2.42
C ILE A 231 4.48 3.05 -1.85
N MET A 232 3.21 2.81 -2.20
CA MET A 232 2.49 1.61 -1.77
C MET A 232 3.00 0.33 -2.45
N ASP A 233 3.58 0.45 -3.65
CA ASP A 233 4.16 -0.66 -4.39
C ASP A 233 5.56 -1.01 -3.85
N LEU A 234 6.35 0.02 -3.50
CA LEU A 234 7.70 -0.12 -2.95
C LEU A 234 7.69 -0.57 -1.48
N VAL A 235 6.81 0.01 -0.66
CA VAL A 235 6.78 -0.19 0.80
C VAL A 235 5.38 -0.60 1.27
N PRO A 236 4.84 -1.73 0.82
CA PRO A 236 3.50 -2.13 1.22
C PRO A 236 3.41 -2.40 2.73
N GLY A 237 2.46 -1.72 3.39
CA GLY A 237 2.22 -1.85 4.83
C GLY A 237 3.20 -1.10 5.73
N THR A 238 3.92 -0.11 5.21
CA THR A 238 4.94 0.69 5.94
C THR A 238 6.14 -0.10 6.46
N LYS A 239 6.23 -1.38 6.14
CA LYS A 239 7.38 -2.23 6.48
C LYS A 239 8.55 -1.96 5.54
N PRO A 240 9.76 -2.45 5.84
CA PRO A 240 10.92 -2.29 4.96
C PRO A 240 10.63 -2.59 3.50
N VAL A 241 11.43 -2.03 2.63
CA VAL A 241 11.23 -1.97 1.18
C VAL A 241 11.16 -3.36 0.55
N ARG A 242 10.31 -3.50 -0.44
CA ARG A 242 10.10 -4.72 -1.21
C ARG A 242 11.25 -4.97 -2.17
N LEU A 243 11.56 -6.23 -2.42
CA LEU A 243 12.52 -6.64 -3.46
C LEU A 243 12.09 -6.11 -4.82
N THR A 244 12.94 -5.32 -5.48
CA THR A 244 12.63 -4.65 -6.75
C THR A 244 13.61 -5.02 -7.85
N ILE A 245 13.05 -5.18 -9.04
CA ILE A 245 13.77 -5.43 -10.30
C ILE A 245 13.50 -4.22 -11.20
N TYR A 246 14.53 -3.62 -11.72
CA TYR A 246 14.41 -2.50 -12.66
C TYR A 246 14.90 -2.92 -14.05
N THR A 247 14.19 -2.51 -15.10
CA THR A 247 14.70 -2.60 -16.46
C THR A 247 15.66 -1.45 -16.74
N LYS A 248 16.59 -1.62 -17.68
CA LYS A 248 17.53 -0.55 -18.09
C LYS A 248 16.74 0.71 -18.49
N ASN A 249 15.73 0.56 -19.34
CA ASN A 249 14.84 1.67 -19.76
C ASN A 249 14.14 2.36 -18.57
N ALA A 250 13.78 1.61 -17.52
CA ALA A 250 13.17 2.20 -16.32
C ALA A 250 14.16 3.12 -15.59
N ILE A 251 15.44 2.71 -15.48
CA ILE A 251 16.49 3.53 -14.88
C ILE A 251 16.73 4.80 -15.72
N ASP A 252 16.80 4.68 -17.04
CA ASP A 252 16.98 5.81 -17.95
C ASP A 252 15.77 6.78 -17.86
N SER A 253 14.55 6.24 -17.79
CA SER A 253 13.34 7.03 -17.58
C SER A 253 13.35 7.77 -16.23
N MET A 254 13.89 7.17 -15.18
CA MET A 254 14.06 7.85 -13.89
C MET A 254 15.00 9.04 -13.98
N ASN A 255 16.01 9.01 -14.84
CA ASN A 255 16.92 10.13 -15.10
C ASN A 255 16.23 11.28 -15.83
N THR A 256 15.32 10.97 -16.77
CA THR A 256 14.62 11.99 -17.59
C THR A 256 13.43 12.64 -16.86
N ILE A 257 12.75 11.93 -15.98
CA ILE A 257 11.67 12.48 -15.11
C ILE A 257 12.23 13.47 -14.06
N ASN A 258 13.48 13.78 -14.16
CA ASN A 258 14.36 14.43 -13.20
C ASN A 258 14.06 15.90 -12.85
N THR A 259 13.06 16.54 -13.41
CA THR A 259 12.77 17.93 -13.01
C THR A 259 12.29 18.07 -11.57
N VAL A 260 11.73 16.98 -11.01
CA VAL A 260 11.27 16.92 -9.62
C VAL A 260 12.33 16.31 -8.70
N TRP A 261 13.11 15.36 -9.20
CA TRP A 261 14.09 14.58 -8.43
C TRP A 261 15.41 15.31 -8.26
N SER A 262 15.89 16.01 -9.29
CA SER A 262 17.12 16.81 -9.23
C SER A 262 17.02 17.96 -8.22
N LYS A 263 15.84 18.57 -8.09
CA LYS A 263 15.61 19.61 -7.08
C LYS A 263 15.72 19.11 -5.63
N ILE A 264 15.53 17.82 -5.40
CA ILE A 264 15.68 17.25 -4.05
C ILE A 264 17.16 16.99 -3.74
N GLN A 265 17.97 16.66 -4.74
CA GLN A 265 19.41 16.47 -4.57
C GLN A 265 20.14 17.73 -4.12
N THR A 266 19.72 18.89 -4.62
CA THR A 266 20.25 20.20 -4.17
C THR A 266 19.84 20.54 -2.74
N MET A 267 18.84 19.84 -2.18
CA MET A 267 18.37 20.04 -0.80
C MET A 267 18.95 19.03 0.20
N VAL A 268 19.58 17.96 -0.27
CA VAL A 268 20.18 16.89 0.56
C VAL A 268 21.70 17.07 0.67
N LYS A 269 22.30 17.95 -0.14
CA LYS A 269 23.66 18.47 0.07
C LYS A 269 23.62 19.60 1.07
#